data_e277d34d0b9b38d171d8725dc39ca2d8
#
_entry.id   e277d34d0b9b38d171d8725dc39ca2d8
#
_cell.length_a   1.000
_cell.length_b   1.000
_cell.length_c   1.000
_cell.angle_alpha   90.00
_cell.angle_beta   90.00
_cell.angle_gamma   90.00
#
_symmetry.space_group_name_H-M   'P 1'
#
loop_
_entity.id
_entity.type
_entity.pdbx_description
1 polymer ?
#
loop_
_entity_poly.entity_id
_entity_poly.type
_entity_poly.pdbx_seq_one_letter_code
_entity_poly.pdbx_strand_id
1 'polypeptide(L)'
;MAEDRRIIHEITPLMGKDVLYIADRHKKEFTYPIHNHSVFELNFVENAAGVKRIVGDSQEVIGDYDLCLFTSPDLEHVWEQNECRSDDIREITIQFDFSMADETLFGRNPYASITRMMQEAKKGLCFPMKAIMK
;
A
#
# COMPACT_ATOMS: atom_id res chain seq x y z
N MET A 1 26.33 -7.69 -8.97
CA MET A 1 25.68 -6.88 -10.03
C MET A 1 24.40 -6.27 -9.48
N ALA A 2 24.27 -4.98 -9.59
CA ALA A 2 23.00 -4.33 -9.24
C ALA A 2 21.95 -4.76 -10.29
N GLU A 3 20.89 -5.42 -9.86
CA GLU A 3 19.74 -5.61 -10.73
C GLU A 3 19.21 -4.24 -11.14
N ASP A 4 19.01 -4.05 -12.43
CA ASP A 4 18.39 -2.84 -12.96
C ASP A 4 16.90 -2.85 -12.56
N ARG A 5 16.61 -2.33 -11.38
CA ARG A 5 15.26 -2.25 -10.85
C ARG A 5 14.53 -1.11 -11.54
N ARG A 6 13.87 -1.44 -12.64
CA ARG A 6 12.99 -0.48 -13.30
C ARG A 6 11.78 -0.21 -12.41
N ILE A 7 11.62 1.06 -12.07
CA ILE A 7 10.43 1.54 -11.37
C ILE A 7 9.31 1.67 -12.39
N ILE A 8 8.20 0.99 -12.13
CA ILE A 8 7.02 1.05 -12.99
C ILE A 8 6.03 2.05 -12.41
N HIS A 9 5.59 2.98 -13.23
CA HIS A 9 4.43 3.81 -12.90
C HIS A 9 3.16 3.04 -13.28
N GLU A 10 2.47 2.52 -12.28
CA GLU A 10 1.27 1.71 -12.48
C GLU A 10 0.10 2.56 -12.98
N ILE A 11 -0.55 2.11 -14.05
CA ILE A 11 -1.84 2.65 -14.47
C ILE A 11 -2.90 1.88 -13.69
N THR A 12 -3.56 2.56 -12.77
CA THR A 12 -4.55 1.94 -11.91
C THR A 12 -5.88 1.72 -12.65
N PRO A 13 -6.69 0.73 -12.23
CA PRO A 13 -7.99 0.49 -12.86
C PRO A 13 -9.06 1.52 -12.51
N LEU A 14 -8.77 2.50 -11.66
CA LEU A 14 -9.69 3.61 -11.39
C LEU A 14 -9.83 4.47 -12.64
N MET A 15 -11.05 4.58 -13.16
CA MET A 15 -11.36 5.30 -14.39
C MET A 15 -12.43 6.37 -14.13
N GLY A 16 -12.15 7.60 -14.59
CA GLY A 16 -13.13 8.68 -14.68
C GLY A 16 -13.86 8.98 -13.37
N LYS A 17 -15.04 8.42 -13.21
CA LYS A 17 -15.93 8.67 -12.07
C LYS A 17 -15.73 7.72 -10.90
N ASP A 18 -14.87 6.74 -11.04
CA ASP A 18 -14.63 5.76 -9.98
C ASP A 18 -13.82 6.42 -8.85
N VAL A 19 -14.29 6.24 -7.62
CA VAL A 19 -13.60 6.72 -6.43
C VAL A 19 -12.92 5.61 -5.66
N LEU A 20 -13.25 4.36 -5.97
CA LEU A 20 -12.80 3.20 -5.20
C LEU A 20 -12.60 1.99 -6.10
N TYR A 21 -11.49 1.31 -5.90
CA TYR A 21 -11.20 0.00 -6.50
C TYR A 21 -10.71 -0.94 -5.40
N ILE A 22 -11.29 -2.13 -5.34
CA ILE A 22 -10.92 -3.14 -4.36
C ILE A 22 -10.55 -4.42 -5.09
N ALA A 23 -9.38 -4.97 -4.76
CA ALA A 23 -8.95 -6.28 -5.23
C ALA A 23 -8.61 -7.16 -4.03
N ASP A 24 -9.15 -8.37 -4.01
CA ASP A 24 -8.84 -9.40 -3.03
C ASP A 24 -8.25 -10.59 -3.77
N ARG A 25 -6.98 -10.87 -3.53
CA ARG A 25 -6.21 -11.87 -4.28
C ARG A 25 -5.56 -12.87 -3.35
N HIS A 26 -5.49 -14.11 -3.84
CA HIS A 26 -4.64 -15.15 -3.26
C HIS A 26 -3.47 -15.41 -4.21
N LYS A 27 -2.28 -15.52 -3.66
CA LYS A 27 -1.06 -15.74 -4.45
C LYS A 27 -0.07 -16.61 -3.69
N LYS A 28 0.85 -17.23 -4.41
CA LYS A 28 1.93 -18.03 -3.82
C LYS A 28 3.22 -17.25 -3.65
N GLU A 29 3.34 -16.14 -4.36
CA GLU A 29 4.54 -15.32 -4.35
C GLU A 29 4.27 -13.89 -4.77
N PHE A 30 5.14 -12.99 -4.37
CA PHE A 30 5.14 -11.61 -4.84
C PHE A 30 6.10 -11.50 -6.02
N THR A 31 5.57 -11.20 -7.20
CA THR A 31 6.33 -11.06 -8.43
C THR A 31 6.24 -9.67 -9.06
N TYR A 32 5.37 -8.82 -8.52
CA TYR A 32 5.19 -7.48 -9.05
C TYR A 32 6.41 -6.61 -8.73
N PRO A 33 6.98 -5.90 -9.71
CA PRO A 33 8.19 -5.09 -9.49
C PRO A 33 7.89 -3.83 -8.66
N ILE A 34 8.96 -3.18 -8.19
CA ILE A 34 8.85 -1.90 -7.49
C ILE A 34 8.11 -0.89 -8.36
N HIS A 35 7.14 -0.19 -7.79
CA HIS A 35 6.24 0.67 -8.54
C HIS A 35 5.81 1.90 -7.73
N ASN A 36 5.22 2.85 -8.42
CA ASN A 36 4.45 3.94 -7.84
C ASN A 36 3.13 4.10 -8.61
N HIS A 37 2.21 4.88 -8.10
CA HIS A 37 0.94 5.18 -8.75
C HIS A 37 0.35 6.49 -8.22
N SER A 38 -0.54 7.09 -9.00
CA SER A 38 -1.11 8.40 -8.70
C SER A 38 -2.29 8.38 -7.74
N VAL A 39 -2.84 7.21 -7.45
CA VAL A 39 -3.96 7.05 -6.50
C VAL A 39 -3.45 6.67 -5.12
N PHE A 40 -4.27 6.92 -4.11
CA PHE A 40 -3.99 6.45 -2.76
C PHE A 40 -4.22 4.96 -2.67
N GLU A 41 -3.46 4.28 -1.83
CA GLU A 41 -3.58 2.85 -1.66
C GLU A 41 -3.49 2.45 -0.20
N LEU A 42 -4.46 1.66 0.23
CA LEU A 42 -4.40 0.89 1.48
C LEU A 42 -4.22 -0.57 1.09
N ASN A 43 -3.13 -1.17 1.54
CA ASN A 43 -2.79 -2.54 1.19
C ASN A 43 -2.64 -3.40 2.43
N PHE A 44 -3.39 -4.48 2.48
CA PHE A 44 -3.37 -5.47 3.55
C PHE A 44 -2.85 -6.80 3.02
N VAL A 45 -1.93 -7.41 3.76
CA VAL A 45 -1.35 -8.70 3.42
C VAL A 45 -1.47 -9.62 4.63
N GLU A 46 -1.85 -10.86 4.37
CA GLU A 46 -2.06 -11.90 5.38
C GLU A 46 -1.30 -13.16 4.98
N ASN A 47 -0.78 -13.86 5.98
CA ASN A 47 -0.01 -15.11 5.83
C ASN A 47 1.26 -14.93 4.98
N ALA A 48 1.98 -13.83 5.20
CA ALA A 48 3.13 -13.42 4.41
C ALA A 48 4.43 -13.30 5.21
N ALA A 49 4.53 -13.97 6.36
CA ALA A 49 5.73 -13.90 7.19
C ALA A 49 7.00 -14.19 6.39
N GLY A 50 8.00 -13.33 6.51
CA GLY A 50 9.27 -13.44 5.79
C GLY A 50 9.35 -12.61 4.52
N VAL A 51 8.24 -12.05 4.05
CA VAL A 51 8.24 -11.10 2.92
C VAL A 51 8.98 -9.83 3.32
N LYS A 52 9.75 -9.30 2.39
CA LYS A 52 10.43 -8.01 2.57
C LYS A 52 9.60 -6.90 1.95
N ARG A 53 9.25 -5.91 2.76
CA ARG A 53 8.56 -4.71 2.32
C ARG A 53 9.56 -3.59 2.13
N ILE A 54 9.54 -2.98 0.96
CA ILE A 54 10.37 -1.83 0.63
C ILE A 54 9.42 -0.65 0.35
N VAL A 55 9.59 0.44 1.09
CA VAL A 55 8.82 1.67 0.93
C VAL A 55 9.80 2.84 0.94
N GLY A 56 9.99 3.48 -0.22
CA GLY A 56 11.02 4.50 -0.37
C GLY A 56 12.40 3.92 -0.06
N ASP A 57 13.06 4.48 0.95
CA ASP A 57 14.36 4.02 1.44
C ASP A 57 14.27 3.09 2.66
N SER A 58 13.07 2.76 3.10
CA SER A 58 12.82 1.85 4.23
C SER A 58 12.65 0.41 3.76
N GLN A 59 13.27 -0.52 4.49
CA GLN A 59 13.15 -1.96 4.22
C GLN A 59 12.88 -2.69 5.54
N GLU A 60 11.84 -3.53 5.53
CA GLU A 60 11.48 -4.36 6.69
C GLU A 60 11.04 -5.76 6.25
N VAL A 61 11.38 -6.76 7.05
CA VAL A 61 10.81 -8.10 6.92
C VAL A 61 9.54 -8.14 7.76
N ILE A 62 8.43 -8.49 7.13
CA ILE A 62 7.12 -8.46 7.79
C ILE A 62 6.80 -9.78 8.47
N GLY A 63 5.86 -9.73 9.43
CA GLY A 63 5.26 -10.90 10.05
C GLY A 63 4.09 -11.44 9.22
N ASP A 64 3.16 -12.15 9.87
CA ASP A 64 2.01 -12.75 9.20
C ASP A 64 1.07 -11.73 8.56
N TYR A 65 0.97 -10.54 9.15
CA TYR A 65 0.09 -9.47 8.70
C TYR A 65 0.87 -8.21 8.44
N ASP A 66 0.51 -7.49 7.38
CA ASP A 66 1.05 -6.17 7.08
C ASP A 66 -0.07 -5.27 6.55
N LEU A 67 -0.07 -4.02 6.96
CA LEU A 67 -1.03 -3.02 6.51
C LEU A 67 -0.29 -1.71 6.26
N CYS A 68 -0.38 -1.21 5.04
CA CYS A 68 0.28 0.03 4.66
C CYS A 68 -0.66 0.96 3.93
N LEU A 69 -0.48 2.26 4.17
CA LEU A 69 -1.20 3.34 3.49
C LEU A 69 -0.20 4.21 2.75
N PHE A 70 -0.43 4.40 1.46
CA PHE A 70 0.39 5.23 0.58
C PHE A 70 -0.46 6.32 -0.04
N THR A 71 -0.03 7.57 0.07
CA THR A 71 -0.79 8.73 -0.43
C THR A 71 0.03 9.66 -1.34
N SER A 72 1.28 9.34 -1.62
CA SER A 72 2.10 10.10 -2.56
C SER A 72 2.26 9.38 -3.89
N PRO A 73 2.07 10.07 -5.03
CA PRO A 73 2.28 9.45 -6.35
C PRO A 73 3.74 9.12 -6.63
N ASP A 74 4.67 9.72 -5.90
CA ASP A 74 6.11 9.54 -6.11
C ASP A 74 6.73 8.48 -5.19
N LEU A 75 5.95 7.96 -4.24
CA LEU A 75 6.46 6.98 -3.29
C LEU A 75 6.52 5.59 -3.90
N GLU A 76 7.73 5.10 -4.05
CA GLU A 76 8.01 3.77 -4.56
C GLU A 76 7.81 2.73 -3.48
N HIS A 77 7.13 1.63 -3.82
CA HIS A 77 6.88 0.56 -2.87
C HIS A 77 6.78 -0.79 -3.57
N VAL A 78 7.13 -1.84 -2.82
CA VAL A 78 7.06 -3.22 -3.30
C VAL A 78 7.11 -4.19 -2.12
N TRP A 79 6.48 -5.34 -2.29
CA TRP A 79 6.71 -6.52 -1.47
C TRP A 79 7.52 -7.53 -2.27
N GLU A 80 8.61 -8.02 -1.70
CA GLU A 80 9.47 -9.03 -2.30
C GLU A 80 9.36 -10.34 -1.52
N GLN A 81 9.42 -11.47 -2.22
CA GLN A 81 9.26 -12.79 -1.63
C GLN A 81 10.23 -13.05 -0.49
N ASN A 82 11.50 -12.69 -0.67
CA ASN A 82 12.53 -12.86 0.35
C ASN A 82 12.51 -14.29 0.92
N GLU A 83 12.40 -14.46 2.24
CA GLU A 83 12.38 -15.76 2.92
C GLU A 83 10.98 -16.32 3.16
N CYS A 84 9.94 -15.69 2.63
CA CYS A 84 8.57 -16.17 2.78
C CYS A 84 8.38 -17.52 2.07
N ARG A 85 7.81 -18.49 2.78
CA ARG A 85 7.52 -19.82 2.28
C ARG A 85 6.04 -20.15 2.27
N SER A 86 5.19 -19.14 2.45
CA SER A 86 3.75 -19.33 2.38
C SER A 86 3.33 -19.72 0.97
N ASP A 87 2.44 -20.68 0.87
CA ASP A 87 1.82 -21.10 -0.38
C ASP A 87 0.44 -20.49 -0.60
N ASP A 88 -0.04 -19.70 0.34
CA ASP A 88 -1.32 -18.98 0.23
C ASP A 88 -1.24 -17.62 0.94
N ILE A 89 -0.78 -16.62 0.22
CA ILE A 89 -0.73 -15.23 0.66
C ILE A 89 -2.01 -14.55 0.19
N ARG A 90 -2.75 -13.93 1.12
CA ARG A 90 -3.89 -13.10 0.77
C ARG A 90 -3.48 -11.64 0.76
N GLU A 91 -3.81 -10.96 -0.33
CA GLU A 91 -3.57 -9.52 -0.47
C GLU A 91 -4.87 -8.80 -0.82
N ILE A 92 -5.24 -7.83 0.00
CA ILE A 92 -6.37 -6.95 -0.27
C ILE A 92 -5.81 -5.56 -0.55
N THR A 93 -6.05 -5.08 -1.75
CA THR A 93 -5.64 -3.75 -2.19
C THR A 93 -6.87 -2.87 -2.36
N ILE A 94 -6.88 -1.72 -1.69
CA ILE A 94 -7.91 -0.71 -1.83
C ILE A 94 -7.24 0.53 -2.41
N GLN A 95 -7.61 0.89 -3.64
CA GLN A 95 -7.17 2.11 -4.29
C GLN A 95 -8.31 3.11 -4.31
N PHE A 96 -8.01 4.36 -4.02
CA PHE A 96 -9.02 5.41 -3.93
C PHE A 96 -8.42 6.76 -4.30
N ASP A 97 -9.28 7.66 -4.76
CA ASP A 97 -8.88 9.00 -5.18
C ASP A 97 -9.61 10.04 -4.35
N PHE A 98 -8.90 10.60 -3.36
CA PHE A 98 -9.43 11.67 -2.52
C PHE A 98 -9.38 13.05 -3.17
N SER A 99 -8.74 13.20 -4.32
CA SER A 99 -8.81 14.47 -5.05
C SER A 99 -10.24 14.78 -5.50
N MET A 100 -11.09 13.74 -5.59
CA MET A 100 -12.51 13.86 -5.88
C MET A 100 -13.36 14.05 -4.63
N ALA A 101 -12.78 13.92 -3.42
CA ALA A 101 -13.49 14.10 -2.18
C ALA A 101 -13.77 15.60 -1.96
N ASP A 102 -14.92 15.89 -1.41
CA ASP A 102 -15.31 17.26 -1.08
C ASP A 102 -14.37 17.85 -0.03
N GLU A 103 -13.56 18.83 -0.42
CA GLU A 103 -12.64 19.53 0.47
C GLU A 103 -13.35 20.12 1.69
N THR A 104 -14.62 20.50 1.56
CA THR A 104 -15.40 21.02 2.68
C THR A 104 -15.69 19.94 3.71
N LEU A 105 -15.82 18.67 3.32
CA LEU A 105 -16.00 17.56 4.25
C LEU A 105 -14.74 17.29 5.06
N PHE A 106 -13.59 17.12 4.38
CA PHE A 106 -12.32 16.82 5.03
C PHE A 106 -11.70 18.01 5.76
N GLY A 107 -12.09 19.22 5.41
CA GLY A 107 -11.68 20.43 6.12
C GLY A 107 -12.37 20.63 7.46
N ARG A 108 -13.38 19.83 7.80
CA ARG A 108 -14.09 19.94 9.07
C ARG A 108 -13.32 19.29 10.21
N ASN A 109 -13.43 19.86 11.42
CA ASN A 109 -12.71 19.38 12.61
C ASN A 109 -12.85 17.87 12.90
N PRO A 110 -14.05 17.23 12.74
CA PRO A 110 -14.16 15.79 12.98
C PRO A 110 -13.24 14.93 12.11
N TYR A 111 -12.79 15.44 10.97
CA TYR A 111 -11.93 14.72 10.02
C TYR A 111 -10.45 15.12 10.11
N ALA A 112 -10.07 15.94 11.10
CA ALA A 112 -8.70 16.43 11.24
C ALA A 112 -7.69 15.30 11.42
N SER A 113 -8.06 14.26 12.17
CA SER A 113 -7.20 13.08 12.38
C SER A 113 -6.95 12.30 11.09
N ILE A 114 -7.98 12.16 10.26
CA ILE A 114 -7.89 11.48 8.96
C ILE A 114 -6.99 12.28 8.02
N THR A 115 -7.18 13.59 7.96
CA THR A 115 -6.36 14.47 7.13
C THR A 115 -4.89 14.40 7.53
N ARG A 116 -4.59 14.40 8.82
CA ARG A 116 -3.22 14.25 9.35
C ARG A 116 -2.63 12.91 8.95
N MET A 117 -3.38 11.82 9.11
CA MET A 117 -2.94 10.49 8.72
C MET A 117 -2.60 10.42 7.23
N MET A 118 -3.42 11.03 6.37
CA MET A 118 -3.17 11.07 4.94
C MET A 118 -1.91 11.85 4.59
N GLN A 119 -1.59 12.92 5.31
CA GLN A 119 -0.36 13.68 5.11
C GLN A 119 0.88 12.90 5.54
N GLU A 120 0.82 12.20 6.67
CA GLU A 120 1.91 11.34 7.13
C GLU A 120 2.14 10.16 6.19
N ALA A 121 1.09 9.65 5.58
CA ALA A 121 1.16 8.53 4.65
C ALA A 121 1.80 8.87 3.30
N LYS A 122 2.15 10.12 3.03
CA LYS A 122 2.96 10.51 1.86
C LYS A 122 4.36 9.86 1.87
N LYS A 123 4.86 9.53 3.05
CA LYS A 123 6.12 8.80 3.25
C LYS A 123 5.90 7.29 3.42
N GLY A 124 4.67 6.84 3.29
CA GLY A 124 4.26 5.49 3.61
C GLY A 124 4.01 5.32 5.10
N LEU A 125 2.80 4.96 5.45
CA LEU A 125 2.42 4.66 6.83
C LEU A 125 2.19 3.17 6.95
N CYS A 126 2.99 2.50 7.79
CA CYS A 126 2.88 1.06 8.01
C CYS A 126 2.41 0.82 9.44
N PHE A 127 1.34 0.06 9.57
CA PHE A 127 0.73 -0.22 10.86
C PHE A 127 1.39 -1.44 11.48
N PRO A 128 1.78 -1.40 12.77
CA PRO A 128 2.35 -2.58 13.42
C PRO A 128 1.29 -3.69 13.54
N MET A 129 1.74 -4.94 13.47
CA MET A 129 0.85 -6.11 13.54
C MET A 129 -0.08 -6.07 14.75
N LYS A 130 0.43 -5.59 15.89
CA LYS A 130 -0.35 -5.40 17.12
C LYS A 130 -1.55 -4.47 16.93
N ALA A 131 -1.43 -3.44 16.11
CA ALA A 131 -2.53 -2.52 15.82
C ALA A 131 -3.54 -3.14 14.83
N ILE A 132 -3.05 -3.94 13.88
CA ILE A 132 -3.89 -4.60 12.88
C ILE A 132 -4.83 -5.63 13.52
N MET A 133 -4.34 -6.34 14.53
CA MET A 133 -5.05 -7.45 15.17
C MET A 133 -6.07 -7.01 16.23
N LYS A 134 -6.22 -5.73 16.47
CA LYS A 134 -7.29 -5.20 17.32
C LYS A 134 -8.61 -5.12 16.52
#